data_b52b4bd87bf40d418e12b1254658105b
#
_entry.id   b52b4bd87bf40d418e12b1254658105b
#
_cell.length_a   1.000
_cell.length_b   1.000
_cell.length_c   1.000
_cell.angle_alpha   90.00
_cell.angle_beta   90.00
_cell.angle_gamma   90.00
#
_symmetry.space_group_name_H-M   'P 1'
#
loop_
_entity.id
_entity.type
_entity.pdbx_description
1 polymer ?
#
loop_
_entity_poly.entity_id
_entity_poly.type
_entity_poly.pdbx_seq_one_letter_code
_entity_poly.pdbx_strand_id
1 'polypeptide(L)'
;DGKVYVIDASKDTVAEQVKGMFNNALMGNILQIPSRGEIASVETFHTRGTRGDRIDVLTFWDTANLSPVGETLLPSGKRFMGMPERVVLQTLNKDNWLAVFNFSPSTSITLIDLNQRSIMGEIAIPGCSFIYENGDMGFSSLCADGRLLTIELNADGTEKSRQHSDVFFDSDDSPIFERPARVGDMAYFPTFDGKVHPVAMSGSAAQPMSPWSLVGAGEEGWAPSGIGLDGEDELGRIYFLMNPEANGVDGMHNAGGAEIWIFDPDSRRRVQRIALKE
;
A
#
# COMPACT_ATOMS: atom_id res chain seq x y z
N ASP A 1 20.87 -6.64 5.24
CA ASP A 1 20.58 -6.42 3.83
C ASP A 1 19.29 -7.14 3.49
N GLY A 2 18.36 -6.46 2.81
CA GLY A 2 17.17 -7.04 2.24
C GLY A 2 17.45 -7.75 0.92
N LYS A 3 16.55 -8.64 0.51
CA LYS A 3 16.56 -9.27 -0.82
C LYS A 3 15.18 -9.16 -1.44
N VAL A 4 15.16 -8.80 -2.70
CA VAL A 4 13.95 -8.79 -3.53
C VAL A 4 14.03 -9.96 -4.48
N TYR A 5 13.02 -10.82 -4.45
CA TYR A 5 12.87 -11.93 -5.40
C TYR A 5 11.77 -11.58 -6.41
N VAL A 6 12.05 -11.81 -7.67
CA VAL A 6 11.05 -11.76 -8.74
C VAL A 6 10.53 -13.16 -8.97
N ILE A 7 9.24 -13.35 -8.79
CA ILE A 7 8.58 -14.65 -8.82
C ILE A 7 7.48 -14.67 -9.88
N ASP A 8 7.45 -15.73 -10.68
CA ASP A 8 6.38 -16.07 -11.61
C ASP A 8 5.47 -17.13 -10.95
N ALA A 9 4.38 -16.68 -10.35
CA ALA A 9 3.44 -17.56 -9.64
C ALA A 9 2.65 -18.51 -10.57
N SER A 10 2.76 -18.38 -11.90
CA SER A 10 2.10 -19.27 -12.86
C SER A 10 2.83 -20.61 -13.03
N LYS A 11 4.02 -20.79 -12.47
CA LYS A 11 4.84 -21.99 -12.57
C LYS A 11 4.60 -22.94 -11.41
N ASP A 12 4.76 -24.24 -11.67
CA ASP A 12 4.46 -25.30 -10.70
C ASP A 12 5.61 -25.59 -9.72
N THR A 13 6.85 -25.31 -10.10
CA THR A 13 8.03 -25.60 -9.27
C THR A 13 8.75 -24.33 -8.86
N VAL A 14 9.33 -24.33 -7.64
CA VAL A 14 10.11 -23.19 -7.11
C VAL A 14 11.26 -22.81 -8.06
N ALA A 15 11.90 -23.77 -8.71
CA ALA A 15 13.01 -23.53 -9.64
C ALA A 15 12.57 -22.76 -10.88
N GLU A 16 11.33 -22.95 -11.34
CA GLU A 16 10.75 -22.24 -12.46
C GLU A 16 10.12 -20.91 -12.05
N GLN A 17 9.62 -20.85 -10.80
CA GLN A 17 8.99 -19.64 -10.24
C GLN A 17 10.01 -18.52 -10.04
N VAL A 18 11.19 -18.80 -9.48
CA VAL A 18 12.18 -17.75 -9.18
C VAL A 18 12.86 -17.29 -10.48
N LYS A 19 12.55 -16.07 -10.92
CA LYS A 19 13.15 -15.46 -12.12
C LYS A 19 14.48 -14.78 -11.83
N GLY A 20 14.69 -14.35 -10.60
CA GLY A 20 15.93 -13.73 -10.17
C GLY A 20 15.77 -12.99 -8.86
N MET A 21 16.84 -12.35 -8.42
CA MET A 21 16.85 -11.53 -7.21
C MET A 21 17.86 -10.39 -7.33
N PHE A 22 17.65 -9.34 -6.54
CA PHE A 22 18.63 -8.29 -6.30
C PHE A 22 18.68 -7.93 -4.81
N ASN A 23 19.78 -7.31 -4.39
CA ASN A 23 19.92 -6.84 -3.02
C ASN A 23 19.21 -5.49 -2.86
N ASN A 24 18.56 -5.33 -1.72
CA ASN A 24 17.94 -4.08 -1.29
C ASN A 24 18.49 -3.70 0.10
N ALA A 25 18.47 -2.43 0.44
CA ALA A 25 18.79 -1.99 1.79
C ALA A 25 17.77 -2.53 2.79
N LEU A 26 18.17 -2.64 4.06
CA LEU A 26 17.28 -3.00 5.15
C LEU A 26 16.10 -2.00 5.22
N MET A 27 14.87 -2.51 5.37
CA MET A 27 13.64 -1.71 5.37
C MET A 27 13.43 -0.91 4.07
N GLY A 28 13.93 -1.41 2.93
CA GLY A 28 13.62 -0.86 1.63
C GLY A 28 12.19 -1.19 1.21
N ASN A 29 11.50 -0.22 0.63
CA ASN A 29 10.16 -0.41 0.07
C ASN A 29 10.26 -0.47 -1.45
N ILE A 30 9.49 -1.34 -2.07
CA ILE A 30 9.52 -1.57 -3.51
C ILE A 30 8.14 -1.36 -4.13
N LEU A 31 8.14 -0.91 -5.38
CA LEU A 31 6.96 -0.84 -6.23
C LEU A 31 7.32 -1.31 -7.64
N GLN A 32 6.57 -2.26 -8.17
CA GLN A 32 6.68 -2.64 -9.56
C GLN A 32 5.91 -1.65 -10.43
N ILE A 33 6.52 -1.21 -11.54
CA ILE A 33 5.91 -0.30 -12.53
C ILE A 33 5.89 -1.02 -13.89
N PRO A 34 4.88 -1.89 -14.12
CA PRO A 34 4.87 -2.78 -15.30
C PRO A 34 4.89 -2.03 -16.63
N SER A 35 4.19 -0.89 -16.72
CA SER A 35 4.13 -0.04 -17.93
C SER A 35 5.51 0.46 -18.37
N ARG A 36 6.48 0.52 -17.42
CA ARG A 36 7.85 0.99 -17.68
C ARG A 36 8.86 -0.16 -17.73
N GLY A 37 8.47 -1.38 -17.37
CA GLY A 37 9.39 -2.49 -17.19
C GLY A 37 10.40 -2.26 -16.07
N GLU A 38 10.01 -1.53 -15.04
CA GLU A 38 10.89 -1.12 -13.94
C GLU A 38 10.34 -1.54 -12.57
N ILE A 39 11.24 -1.71 -11.61
CA ILE A 39 10.94 -1.78 -10.17
C ILE A 39 11.58 -0.56 -9.52
N ALA A 40 10.81 0.24 -8.82
CA ALA A 40 11.30 1.32 -7.97
C ALA A 40 11.59 0.78 -6.56
N SER A 41 12.74 1.13 -6.00
CA SER A 41 13.17 0.73 -4.65
C SER A 41 13.62 1.95 -3.87
N VAL A 42 12.94 2.27 -2.77
CA VAL A 42 13.36 3.36 -1.87
C VAL A 42 14.18 2.78 -0.75
N GLU A 43 15.43 3.26 -0.64
CA GLU A 43 16.47 2.67 0.17
C GLU A 43 17.14 3.72 1.07
N THR A 44 17.77 3.25 2.15
CA THR A 44 18.61 4.08 3.00
C THR A 44 19.96 3.41 3.20
N PHE A 45 21.00 4.15 2.91
CA PHE A 45 22.38 3.76 3.14
C PHE A 45 23.02 4.69 4.17
N HIS A 46 24.07 4.21 4.83
CA HIS A 46 24.92 5.01 5.70
C HIS A 46 26.38 4.86 5.26
N THR A 47 27.13 5.95 5.33
CA THR A 47 28.52 5.98 4.84
C THR A 47 29.47 5.00 5.54
N ARG A 48 29.10 4.48 6.71
CA ARG A 48 29.87 3.49 7.49
C ARG A 48 29.04 2.26 7.87
N GLY A 49 28.28 1.72 6.92
CA GLY A 49 27.43 0.56 7.12
C GLY A 49 26.13 0.90 7.87
N THR A 50 26.10 0.74 9.19
CA THR A 50 24.90 1.02 10.01
C THR A 50 24.88 2.42 10.65
N ARG A 51 25.86 3.27 10.36
CA ARG A 51 26.03 4.62 10.93
C ARG A 51 26.81 5.54 10.00
N GLY A 52 26.91 6.81 10.37
CA GLY A 52 27.52 7.87 9.56
C GLY A 52 26.43 8.70 8.89
N ASP A 53 26.80 9.39 7.80
CA ASP A 53 25.86 10.21 7.06
C ASP A 53 24.81 9.32 6.40
N ARG A 54 23.53 9.70 6.56
CA ARG A 54 22.39 9.00 5.97
C ARG A 54 22.18 9.48 4.53
N ILE A 55 22.01 8.53 3.63
CA ILE A 55 21.73 8.74 2.22
C ILE A 55 20.43 8.00 1.90
N ASP A 56 19.37 8.73 1.58
CA ASP A 56 18.12 8.17 1.10
C ASP A 56 18.10 8.25 -0.42
N VAL A 57 17.76 7.15 -1.09
CA VAL A 57 17.82 7.04 -2.55
C VAL A 57 16.63 6.25 -3.06
N LEU A 58 16.12 6.66 -4.22
CA LEU A 58 15.20 5.90 -5.03
C LEU A 58 15.98 5.29 -6.18
N THR A 59 16.11 3.96 -6.20
CA THR A 59 16.78 3.20 -7.24
C THR A 59 15.76 2.58 -8.18
N PHE A 60 16.02 2.64 -9.48
CA PHE A 60 15.20 2.01 -10.52
C PHE A 60 15.94 0.79 -11.08
N TRP A 61 15.24 -0.33 -11.13
CA TRP A 61 15.74 -1.62 -11.58
C TRP A 61 15.00 -2.05 -12.84
N ASP A 62 15.72 -2.50 -13.85
CA ASP A 62 15.15 -3.13 -15.03
C ASP A 62 14.58 -4.51 -14.67
N THR A 63 13.32 -4.80 -15.02
CA THR A 63 12.67 -6.07 -14.66
C THR A 63 13.18 -7.28 -15.45
N ALA A 64 13.80 -7.07 -16.61
CA ALA A 64 14.27 -8.16 -17.45
C ALA A 64 15.61 -8.75 -16.98
N ASN A 65 16.51 -7.91 -16.46
CA ASN A 65 17.86 -8.31 -16.09
C ASN A 65 18.23 -8.00 -14.64
N LEU A 66 17.33 -7.31 -13.89
CA LEU A 66 17.47 -6.94 -12.49
C LEU A 66 18.73 -6.10 -12.20
N SER A 67 19.14 -5.29 -13.17
CA SER A 67 20.22 -4.32 -13.00
C SER A 67 19.67 -2.92 -12.70
N PRO A 68 20.39 -2.08 -11.92
CA PRO A 68 19.99 -0.71 -11.69
C PRO A 68 20.14 0.11 -12.99
N VAL A 69 19.12 0.89 -13.34
CA VAL A 69 19.08 1.72 -14.54
C VAL A 69 19.04 3.21 -14.24
N GLY A 70 18.96 3.59 -12.96
CA GLY A 70 19.07 4.97 -12.52
C GLY A 70 18.76 5.12 -11.05
N GLU A 71 19.09 6.30 -10.54
CA GLU A 71 18.89 6.67 -9.13
C GLU A 71 18.44 8.13 -9.03
N THR A 72 17.64 8.42 -7.99
CA THR A 72 17.27 9.77 -7.58
C THR A 72 17.56 9.92 -6.08
N LEU A 73 18.45 10.86 -5.72
CA LEU A 73 18.69 11.17 -4.31
C LEU A 73 17.44 11.82 -3.70
N LEU A 74 16.99 11.26 -2.59
CA LEU A 74 15.86 11.78 -1.83
C LEU A 74 16.31 12.75 -0.73
N PRO A 75 15.42 13.63 -0.22
CA PRO A 75 15.72 14.45 0.94
C PRO A 75 16.10 13.58 2.14
N SER A 76 17.33 13.72 2.63
CA SER A 76 17.88 12.87 3.68
C SER A 76 17.08 12.93 4.97
N GLY A 77 16.84 11.79 5.59
CA GLY A 77 16.20 11.66 6.88
C GLY A 77 14.68 11.74 6.88
N LYS A 78 14.05 11.92 5.72
CA LYS A 78 12.59 12.09 5.65
C LYS A 78 11.83 10.80 5.41
N ARG A 79 12.31 9.91 4.54
CA ARG A 79 11.57 8.74 4.12
C ARG A 79 11.16 7.85 5.30
N PHE A 80 10.03 7.19 5.17
CA PHE A 80 9.58 6.16 6.09
C PHE A 80 10.56 4.98 6.13
N MET A 81 11.01 4.60 7.31
CA MET A 81 11.87 3.45 7.59
C MET A 81 11.17 2.54 8.61
N GLY A 82 10.18 1.83 8.17
CA GLY A 82 9.47 0.82 8.93
C GLY A 82 9.48 -0.50 8.20
N MET A 83 8.62 -1.42 8.61
CA MET A 83 8.38 -2.65 7.84
C MET A 83 7.95 -2.28 6.42
N PRO A 84 8.32 -3.10 5.42
CA PRO A 84 7.92 -2.85 4.03
C PRO A 84 6.41 -2.74 3.89
N GLU A 85 5.95 -1.61 3.35
CA GLU A 85 4.55 -1.28 3.14
C GLU A 85 4.29 -0.93 1.68
N ARG A 86 3.22 -1.50 1.08
CA ARG A 86 2.83 -1.18 -0.31
C ARG A 86 2.39 0.28 -0.47
N VAL A 87 1.76 0.82 0.57
CA VAL A 87 1.12 2.14 0.56
C VAL A 87 2.07 3.32 0.82
N VAL A 88 3.38 3.09 0.87
CA VAL A 88 4.41 4.14 1.00
C VAL A 88 4.98 4.59 -0.34
N LEU A 89 4.69 3.86 -1.41
CA LEU A 89 5.05 4.19 -2.80
C LEU A 89 3.81 4.03 -3.67
N GLN A 90 3.53 5.02 -4.51
CA GLN A 90 2.42 4.96 -5.45
C GLN A 90 2.78 5.69 -6.73
N THR A 91 2.50 5.09 -7.90
CA THR A 91 2.53 5.83 -9.16
C THR A 91 1.28 6.69 -9.32
N LEU A 92 1.43 7.83 -9.98
CA LEU A 92 0.38 8.78 -10.31
C LEU A 92 0.53 9.22 -11.76
N ASN A 93 -0.47 9.91 -12.29
CA ASN A 93 -0.45 10.47 -13.64
C ASN A 93 -0.05 9.42 -14.70
N LYS A 94 -0.75 8.27 -14.68
CA LYS A 94 -0.52 7.15 -15.64
C LYS A 94 0.95 6.73 -15.67
N ASP A 95 1.53 6.49 -14.51
CA ASP A 95 2.93 6.10 -14.29
C ASP A 95 3.97 7.13 -14.81
N ASN A 96 3.61 8.41 -14.91
CA ASN A 96 4.58 9.46 -15.17
C ASN A 96 5.22 10.00 -13.88
N TRP A 97 4.56 9.85 -12.75
CA TRP A 97 5.05 10.32 -11.44
C TRP A 97 5.11 9.20 -10.43
N LEU A 98 6.01 9.34 -9.47
CA LEU A 98 6.08 8.48 -8.28
C LEU A 98 5.94 9.35 -7.03
N ALA A 99 5.01 8.99 -6.17
CA ALA A 99 4.83 9.56 -4.85
C ALA A 99 5.54 8.70 -3.81
N VAL A 100 6.35 9.31 -2.96
CA VAL A 100 7.13 8.66 -1.88
C VAL A 100 6.69 9.25 -0.54
N PHE A 101 6.23 8.40 0.37
CA PHE A 101 5.82 8.80 1.71
C PHE A 101 7.02 9.09 2.61
N ASN A 102 6.99 10.25 3.26
CA ASN A 102 7.95 10.70 4.27
C ASN A 102 7.31 10.73 5.64
N PHE A 103 8.04 10.28 6.65
CA PHE A 103 7.57 10.25 8.03
C PHE A 103 8.15 11.37 8.90
N SER A 104 9.38 11.78 8.63
CA SER A 104 10.12 12.72 9.48
C SER A 104 10.49 14.03 8.75
N PRO A 105 10.56 15.17 9.47
CA PRO A 105 10.12 15.43 10.85
C PRO A 105 8.60 15.58 10.99
N SER A 106 7.91 15.66 9.87
CA SER A 106 6.44 15.66 9.74
C SER A 106 6.08 14.88 8.47
N THR A 107 4.90 14.29 8.45
CA THR A 107 4.45 13.51 7.31
C THR A 107 4.27 14.36 6.06
N SER A 108 4.81 13.89 4.95
CA SER A 108 4.76 14.55 3.64
C SER A 108 4.91 13.53 2.51
N ILE A 109 4.66 13.97 1.29
CA ILE A 109 4.86 13.19 0.07
C ILE A 109 5.90 13.90 -0.79
N THR A 110 6.99 13.22 -1.14
CA THR A 110 7.91 13.67 -2.20
C THR A 110 7.38 13.17 -3.53
N LEU A 111 7.15 14.09 -4.48
CA LEU A 111 6.71 13.78 -5.83
C LEU A 111 7.90 13.78 -6.78
N ILE A 112 8.00 12.76 -7.63
CA ILE A 112 9.12 12.51 -8.54
C ILE A 112 8.61 12.34 -9.96
N ASP A 113 9.20 13.05 -10.92
CA ASP A 113 9.01 12.82 -12.34
C ASP A 113 9.81 11.57 -12.76
N LEU A 114 9.10 10.53 -13.20
CA LEU A 114 9.70 9.26 -13.60
C LEU A 114 10.41 9.32 -14.96
N ASN A 115 10.09 10.30 -15.81
CA ASN A 115 10.76 10.45 -17.10
C ASN A 115 12.10 11.17 -16.95
N GLN A 116 12.14 12.19 -16.07
CA GLN A 116 13.36 12.96 -15.77
C GLN A 116 14.15 12.40 -14.60
N ARG A 117 13.58 11.48 -13.81
CA ARG A 117 14.12 10.94 -12.56
C ARG A 117 14.55 12.05 -11.60
N SER A 118 13.70 13.05 -11.45
CA SER A 118 13.96 14.24 -10.64
C SER A 118 12.81 14.55 -9.70
N ILE A 119 13.14 15.15 -8.56
CA ILE A 119 12.15 15.61 -7.59
C ILE A 119 11.39 16.80 -8.19
N MET A 120 10.06 16.73 -8.20
CA MET A 120 9.16 17.80 -8.60
C MET A 120 8.82 18.73 -7.43
N GLY A 121 8.62 18.15 -6.23
CA GLY A 121 8.24 18.90 -5.04
C GLY A 121 7.92 18.02 -3.85
N GLU A 122 7.48 18.65 -2.78
CA GLU A 122 7.05 18.00 -1.54
C GLU A 122 5.72 18.59 -1.08
N ILE A 123 4.78 17.72 -0.70
CA ILE A 123 3.44 18.07 -0.26
C ILE A 123 3.28 17.63 1.19
N ALA A 124 3.06 18.58 2.11
CA ALA A 124 2.86 18.30 3.53
C ALA A 124 1.47 17.69 3.78
N ILE A 125 1.41 16.61 4.56
CA ILE A 125 0.17 15.92 4.98
C ILE A 125 0.15 15.68 6.49
N PRO A 126 0.35 16.70 7.33
CA PRO A 126 0.50 16.53 8.77
C PRO A 126 -0.72 15.83 9.39
N GLY A 127 -0.48 14.82 10.25
CA GLY A 127 -1.54 14.02 10.87
C GLY A 127 -2.14 12.94 10.00
N CYS A 128 -1.68 12.81 8.74
CA CYS A 128 -2.10 11.76 7.80
C CYS A 128 -0.89 10.93 7.36
N SER A 129 -1.14 9.73 6.84
CA SER A 129 -0.11 8.77 6.45
C SER A 129 -0.49 8.02 5.20
N PHE A 130 0.53 7.49 4.52
CA PHE A 130 0.38 6.62 3.37
C PHE A 130 -0.14 7.30 2.11
N ILE A 131 -0.16 6.56 1.01
CA ILE A 131 -0.52 7.05 -0.31
C ILE A 131 -1.49 6.07 -0.95
N TYR A 132 -2.67 6.54 -1.27
CA TYR A 132 -3.67 5.80 -2.03
C TYR A 132 -3.99 6.61 -3.27
N GLU A 133 -3.81 6.05 -4.46
CA GLU A 133 -4.19 6.70 -5.70
C GLU A 133 -5.66 7.13 -5.65
N ASN A 134 -5.96 8.35 -6.07
CA ASN A 134 -7.32 8.89 -6.13
C ASN A 134 -7.49 9.65 -7.45
N GLY A 135 -8.06 8.99 -8.44
CA GLY A 135 -8.06 9.46 -9.81
C GLY A 135 -6.65 9.57 -10.40
N ASP A 136 -6.54 9.99 -11.65
CA ASP A 136 -5.26 10.07 -12.39
C ASP A 136 -4.26 11.06 -11.79
N MET A 137 -4.75 12.16 -11.24
CA MET A 137 -3.94 13.33 -10.84
C MET A 137 -4.08 13.64 -9.35
N GLY A 138 -4.20 12.64 -8.52
CA GLY A 138 -4.37 12.85 -7.09
C GLY A 138 -4.06 11.62 -6.26
N PHE A 139 -4.02 11.85 -4.97
CA PHE A 139 -3.88 10.79 -3.97
C PHE A 139 -4.67 11.13 -2.71
N SER A 140 -4.98 10.11 -1.93
CA SER A 140 -5.52 10.26 -0.59
C SER A 140 -4.55 9.70 0.45
N SER A 141 -4.62 10.21 1.68
CA SER A 141 -3.84 9.76 2.83
C SER A 141 -4.75 9.52 4.02
N LEU A 142 -4.48 8.48 4.78
CA LEU A 142 -5.26 8.11 5.98
C LEU A 142 -4.89 9.02 7.14
N CYS A 143 -5.88 9.64 7.79
CA CYS A 143 -5.65 10.57 8.89
C CYS A 143 -6.05 9.95 10.23
N ALA A 144 -5.36 10.36 11.28
CA ALA A 144 -5.59 9.86 12.64
C ALA A 144 -7.00 10.17 13.20
N ASP A 145 -7.72 11.12 12.59
CA ASP A 145 -9.08 11.49 12.96
C ASP A 145 -10.19 10.65 12.28
N GLY A 146 -9.81 9.54 11.63
CA GLY A 146 -10.75 8.63 10.97
C GLY A 146 -11.20 9.06 9.57
N ARG A 147 -10.47 9.99 8.93
CA ARG A 147 -10.76 10.54 7.60
C ARG A 147 -9.70 10.17 6.58
N LEU A 148 -10.00 10.42 5.31
CA LEU A 148 -9.02 10.50 4.24
C LEU A 148 -8.83 11.96 3.82
N LEU A 149 -7.57 12.40 3.75
CA LEU A 149 -7.18 13.66 3.13
C LEU A 149 -6.90 13.39 1.65
N THR A 150 -7.65 13.98 0.75
CA THR A 150 -7.41 13.92 -0.70
C THR A 150 -6.72 15.18 -1.19
N ILE A 151 -5.65 14.99 -1.97
CA ILE A 151 -4.92 16.04 -2.67
C ILE A 151 -5.06 15.81 -4.17
N GLU A 152 -5.64 16.78 -4.88
CA GLU A 152 -5.53 16.86 -6.33
C GLU A 152 -4.29 17.66 -6.74
N LEU A 153 -3.67 17.27 -7.83
CA LEU A 153 -2.46 17.89 -8.35
C LEU A 153 -2.71 18.61 -9.68
N ASN A 154 -1.99 19.69 -9.89
CA ASN A 154 -1.87 20.35 -11.19
C ASN A 154 -0.91 19.57 -12.11
N ALA A 155 -0.91 19.89 -13.40
CA ALA A 155 -0.03 19.26 -14.38
C ALA A 155 1.48 19.45 -14.11
N ASP A 156 1.85 20.41 -13.28
CA ASP A 156 3.23 20.64 -12.83
C ASP A 156 3.57 19.99 -11.50
N GLY A 157 2.65 19.20 -10.93
CA GLY A 157 2.83 18.49 -9.66
C GLY A 157 2.56 19.32 -8.41
N THR A 158 2.16 20.59 -8.55
CA THR A 158 1.76 21.41 -7.41
C THR A 158 0.36 21.04 -6.93
N GLU A 159 0.07 21.29 -5.64
CA GLU A 159 -1.26 21.07 -5.07
C GLU A 159 -2.29 21.97 -5.74
N LYS A 160 -3.37 21.37 -6.26
CA LYS A 160 -4.52 22.05 -6.85
C LYS A 160 -5.63 22.24 -5.83
N SER A 161 -5.94 21.20 -5.09
CA SER A 161 -6.97 21.23 -4.05
C SER A 161 -6.66 20.24 -2.93
N ARG A 162 -7.27 20.51 -1.76
CA ARG A 162 -7.15 19.69 -0.55
C ARG A 162 -8.53 19.52 0.10
N GLN A 163 -8.98 18.29 0.29
CA GLN A 163 -10.28 18.01 0.89
C GLN A 163 -10.21 16.79 1.80
N HIS A 164 -10.98 16.81 2.89
CA HIS A 164 -11.17 15.65 3.75
C HIS A 164 -12.49 14.94 3.44
N SER A 165 -12.49 13.63 3.56
CA SER A 165 -13.71 12.83 3.55
C SER A 165 -14.53 13.04 4.83
N ASP A 166 -15.73 12.46 4.89
CA ASP A 166 -16.37 12.19 6.16
C ASP A 166 -15.57 11.18 6.98
N VAL A 167 -15.75 11.19 8.32
CA VAL A 167 -15.19 10.17 9.22
C VAL A 167 -15.83 8.83 8.88
N PHE A 168 -15.04 7.77 8.71
CA PHE A 168 -15.56 6.46 8.35
C PHE A 168 -15.04 5.30 9.22
N PHE A 169 -14.03 5.55 10.04
CA PHE A 169 -13.57 4.58 11.02
C PHE A 169 -13.17 5.29 12.31
N ASP A 170 -13.05 4.52 13.38
CA ASP A 170 -12.54 4.94 14.68
C ASP A 170 -11.33 4.09 15.02
N SER A 171 -10.19 4.75 15.26
CA SER A 171 -8.93 4.07 15.53
C SER A 171 -8.89 3.32 16.86
N ASP A 172 -9.76 3.69 17.80
CA ASP A 172 -9.81 3.11 19.15
C ASP A 172 -10.86 1.97 19.22
N ASP A 173 -12.05 2.20 18.66
CA ASP A 173 -13.18 1.26 18.77
C ASP A 173 -13.23 0.24 17.63
N SER A 174 -12.90 0.63 16.39
CA SER A 174 -12.93 -0.25 15.22
C SER A 174 -11.81 0.14 14.25
N PRO A 175 -10.56 -0.17 14.60
CA PRO A 175 -9.42 0.15 13.76
C PRO A 175 -9.49 -0.59 12.42
N ILE A 176 -8.97 0.06 11.39
CA ILE A 176 -8.84 -0.53 10.06
C ILE A 176 -7.39 -0.95 9.80
N PHE A 177 -7.23 -1.90 8.88
CA PHE A 177 -5.91 -2.13 8.27
C PHE A 177 -5.68 -1.05 7.20
N GLU A 178 -4.47 -0.54 7.17
CA GLU A 178 -4.04 0.51 6.24
C GLU A 178 -3.86 0.03 4.80
N ARG A 179 -3.97 -1.26 4.55
CA ARG A 179 -3.87 -1.88 3.23
C ARG A 179 -5.25 -2.26 2.74
N PRO A 180 -5.84 -1.53 1.79
CA PRO A 180 -7.11 -1.91 1.20
C PRO A 180 -6.89 -2.80 -0.02
N ALA A 181 -7.78 -3.76 -0.26
CA ALA A 181 -7.95 -4.35 -1.58
C ALA A 181 -8.51 -3.28 -2.55
N ARG A 182 -8.05 -3.30 -3.81
CA ARG A 182 -8.43 -2.29 -4.81
C ARG A 182 -9.12 -2.92 -6.01
N VAL A 183 -10.33 -2.44 -6.35
CA VAL A 183 -11.03 -2.84 -7.57
C VAL A 183 -11.45 -1.58 -8.31
N GLY A 184 -10.77 -1.28 -9.40
CA GLY A 184 -10.93 -0.02 -10.10
C GLY A 184 -10.71 1.17 -9.15
N ASP A 185 -11.67 2.08 -9.13
CA ASP A 185 -11.63 3.26 -8.26
C ASP A 185 -12.12 3.00 -6.83
N MET A 186 -12.40 1.75 -6.47
CA MET A 186 -12.86 1.40 -5.13
C MET A 186 -11.72 0.84 -4.28
N ALA A 187 -11.59 1.34 -3.05
CA ALA A 187 -10.72 0.79 -2.00
C ALA A 187 -11.58 0.15 -0.91
N TYR A 188 -11.21 -1.04 -0.48
CA TYR A 188 -11.94 -1.84 0.51
C TYR A 188 -11.06 -2.03 1.74
N PHE A 189 -11.22 -1.19 2.76
CA PHE A 189 -10.45 -1.24 4.00
C PHE A 189 -11.04 -2.23 4.98
N PRO A 190 -10.37 -3.37 5.27
CA PRO A 190 -10.85 -4.30 6.28
C PRO A 190 -10.59 -3.75 7.69
N THR A 191 -11.44 -4.14 8.64
CA THR A 191 -11.35 -3.77 10.05
C THR A 191 -10.90 -4.95 10.90
N PHE A 192 -10.39 -4.67 12.10
CA PHE A 192 -10.00 -5.68 13.06
C PHE A 192 -11.19 -6.47 13.63
N ASP A 193 -12.41 -5.93 13.51
CA ASP A 193 -13.65 -6.55 13.99
C ASP A 193 -14.47 -7.25 12.90
N GLY A 194 -13.87 -7.55 11.73
CA GLY A 194 -14.50 -8.37 10.70
C GLY A 194 -15.47 -7.65 9.79
N LYS A 195 -15.33 -6.33 9.62
CA LYS A 195 -16.04 -5.54 8.62
C LYS A 195 -15.12 -5.09 7.50
N VAL A 196 -15.68 -4.46 6.48
CA VAL A 196 -14.94 -3.76 5.44
C VAL A 196 -15.62 -2.43 5.12
N HIS A 197 -14.81 -1.36 4.98
CA HIS A 197 -15.25 -0.04 4.57
C HIS A 197 -14.92 0.18 3.08
N PRO A 198 -15.93 0.20 2.19
CA PRO A 198 -15.73 0.63 0.81
C PRO A 198 -15.54 2.14 0.76
N VAL A 199 -14.59 2.59 -0.06
CA VAL A 199 -14.33 4.01 -0.30
C VAL A 199 -14.13 4.25 -1.79
N ALA A 200 -14.89 5.16 -2.38
CA ALA A 200 -14.66 5.58 -3.76
C ALA A 200 -13.50 6.58 -3.82
N MET A 201 -12.55 6.32 -4.72
CA MET A 201 -11.24 7.00 -4.83
C MET A 201 -11.04 7.64 -6.21
N SER A 202 -12.08 8.22 -6.79
CA SER A 202 -12.04 8.78 -8.16
C SER A 202 -12.41 10.26 -8.26
N GLY A 203 -12.54 10.94 -7.14
CA GLY A 203 -13.00 12.33 -7.10
C GLY A 203 -12.04 13.30 -6.44
N SER A 204 -12.46 14.54 -6.31
CA SER A 204 -11.75 15.59 -5.57
C SER A 204 -11.63 15.32 -4.07
N ALA A 205 -12.47 14.41 -3.54
CA ALA A 205 -12.39 13.86 -2.20
C ALA A 205 -12.74 12.37 -2.24
N ALA A 206 -12.03 11.57 -1.45
CA ALA A 206 -12.41 10.20 -1.20
C ALA A 206 -13.81 10.15 -0.57
N GLN A 207 -14.65 9.20 -0.98
CA GLN A 207 -16.03 9.09 -0.52
C GLN A 207 -16.26 7.75 0.18
N PRO A 208 -16.23 7.71 1.51
CA PRO A 208 -16.58 6.53 2.27
C PRO A 208 -18.03 6.12 2.06
N MET A 209 -18.27 4.82 2.00
CA MET A 209 -19.58 4.23 1.88
C MET A 209 -19.92 3.39 3.10
N SER A 210 -21.17 3.00 3.24
CA SER A 210 -21.61 2.15 4.37
C SER A 210 -20.83 0.85 4.44
N PRO A 211 -20.21 0.53 5.59
CA PRO A 211 -19.49 -0.72 5.78
C PRO A 211 -20.43 -1.93 5.73
N TRP A 212 -19.84 -3.09 5.51
CA TRP A 212 -20.57 -4.36 5.59
C TRP A 212 -19.72 -5.43 6.27
N SER A 213 -20.39 -6.45 6.84
CA SER A 213 -19.73 -7.52 7.57
C SER A 213 -19.13 -8.56 6.63
N LEU A 214 -17.89 -8.95 6.89
CA LEU A 214 -17.22 -10.09 6.24
C LEU A 214 -17.69 -11.42 6.84
N VAL A 215 -18.21 -11.41 8.07
CA VAL A 215 -18.59 -12.60 8.83
C VAL A 215 -20.11 -12.76 8.90
N GLY A 216 -20.56 -14.01 8.86
CA GLY A 216 -21.96 -14.40 9.03
C GLY A 216 -22.26 -14.93 10.41
N ALA A 217 -23.51 -15.33 10.62
CA ALA A 217 -23.92 -15.97 11.88
C ALA A 217 -23.14 -17.28 12.11
N GLY A 218 -22.63 -17.45 13.34
CA GLY A 218 -21.79 -18.59 13.71
C GLY A 218 -20.29 -18.43 13.37
N GLU A 219 -19.90 -17.25 12.90
CA GLU A 219 -18.51 -16.91 12.53
C GLU A 219 -17.98 -15.73 13.35
N GLU A 220 -18.55 -15.46 14.52
CA GLU A 220 -18.31 -14.23 15.31
C GLU A 220 -16.85 -14.11 15.80
N GLY A 221 -16.10 -15.19 15.87
CA GLY A 221 -14.67 -15.19 16.21
C GLY A 221 -13.74 -14.82 15.06
N TRP A 222 -14.25 -14.85 13.81
CA TRP A 222 -13.44 -14.60 12.64
C TRP A 222 -13.22 -13.10 12.37
N ALA A 223 -11.99 -12.74 12.05
CA ALA A 223 -11.66 -11.41 11.55
C ALA A 223 -10.45 -11.47 10.61
N PRO A 224 -10.21 -10.42 9.80
CA PRO A 224 -8.99 -10.27 9.04
C PRO A 224 -7.76 -10.28 9.95
N SER A 225 -6.68 -10.95 9.51
CA SER A 225 -5.46 -11.04 10.30
C SER A 225 -4.26 -11.34 9.42
N GLY A 226 -3.15 -10.66 9.67
CA GLY A 226 -1.89 -10.84 8.95
C GLY A 226 -1.31 -9.55 8.40
N ILE A 227 -0.04 -9.58 7.99
CA ILE A 227 0.66 -8.40 7.48
C ILE A 227 0.32 -8.14 6.00
N GLY A 228 0.18 -9.17 5.19
CA GLY A 228 -0.23 -9.07 3.77
C GLY A 228 -1.57 -9.77 3.59
N LEU A 229 -2.63 -9.17 4.13
CA LEU A 229 -3.89 -9.86 4.36
C LEU A 229 -4.94 -9.69 3.25
N ASP A 230 -4.69 -8.84 2.29
CA ASP A 230 -5.64 -8.46 1.24
C ASP A 230 -5.10 -8.72 -0.16
N GLY A 231 -6.01 -8.82 -1.11
CA GLY A 231 -5.73 -8.92 -2.54
C GLY A 231 -6.99 -8.78 -3.36
N GLU A 232 -6.79 -8.68 -4.66
CA GLU A 232 -7.86 -8.60 -5.67
C GLU A 232 -7.49 -9.39 -6.91
N ASP A 233 -8.47 -9.65 -7.76
CA ASP A 233 -8.25 -10.28 -9.06
C ASP A 233 -8.90 -9.50 -10.23
N GLU A 234 -8.56 -9.92 -11.45
CA GLU A 234 -9.06 -9.31 -12.68
C GLU A 234 -10.58 -9.45 -12.86
N LEU A 235 -11.24 -10.30 -12.08
CA LEU A 235 -12.70 -10.46 -12.07
C LEU A 235 -13.38 -9.49 -11.11
N GLY A 236 -12.61 -8.62 -10.44
CA GLY A 236 -13.12 -7.65 -9.46
C GLY A 236 -13.48 -8.26 -8.11
N ARG A 237 -12.97 -9.43 -7.78
CA ARG A 237 -13.16 -10.05 -6.46
C ARG A 237 -12.09 -9.57 -5.51
N ILE A 238 -12.46 -9.46 -4.22
CA ILE A 238 -11.53 -9.09 -3.15
C ILE A 238 -11.29 -10.29 -2.22
N TYR A 239 -10.08 -10.36 -1.69
CA TYR A 239 -9.57 -11.47 -0.92
C TYR A 239 -9.11 -10.98 0.43
N PHE A 240 -9.49 -11.69 1.51
CA PHE A 240 -8.97 -11.40 2.85
C PHE A 240 -8.45 -12.68 3.51
N LEU A 241 -7.28 -12.56 4.12
CA LEU A 241 -6.75 -13.58 5.01
C LEU A 241 -7.50 -13.49 6.34
N MET A 242 -8.13 -14.58 6.75
CA MET A 242 -9.05 -14.62 7.88
C MET A 242 -8.56 -15.59 8.97
N ASN A 243 -8.71 -15.18 10.22
CA ASN A 243 -8.34 -15.97 11.39
C ASN A 243 -9.58 -16.20 12.27
N PRO A 244 -9.85 -17.47 12.71
CA PRO A 244 -11.06 -17.79 13.49
C PRO A 244 -11.06 -17.25 14.92
N GLU A 245 -9.93 -16.73 15.42
CA GLU A 245 -9.75 -16.27 16.79
C GLU A 245 -9.34 -14.77 16.87
N ALA A 246 -9.38 -14.05 15.74
CA ALA A 246 -8.84 -12.69 15.72
C ALA A 246 -9.83 -11.62 16.19
N ASN A 247 -11.14 -11.87 16.09
CA ASN A 247 -12.14 -10.85 16.39
C ASN A 247 -12.16 -10.49 17.89
N GLY A 248 -11.86 -9.21 18.19
CA GLY A 248 -11.88 -8.70 19.57
C GLY A 248 -10.72 -9.18 20.46
N VAL A 249 -9.68 -9.81 19.86
CA VAL A 249 -8.51 -10.29 20.61
C VAL A 249 -7.29 -9.43 20.30
N ASP A 250 -6.77 -8.77 21.32
CA ASP A 250 -5.61 -7.88 21.19
C ASP A 250 -4.38 -8.61 20.65
N GLY A 251 -3.71 -7.96 19.68
CA GLY A 251 -2.52 -8.51 19.01
C GLY A 251 -2.80 -9.57 17.94
N MET A 252 -3.98 -10.15 17.88
CA MET A 252 -4.30 -11.21 16.91
C MET A 252 -4.42 -10.70 15.45
N HIS A 253 -4.57 -9.41 15.23
CA HIS A 253 -4.58 -8.82 13.89
C HIS A 253 -3.27 -9.10 13.10
N ASN A 254 -2.16 -9.42 13.76
CA ASN A 254 -0.87 -9.75 13.14
C ASN A 254 -0.55 -11.27 13.10
N ALA A 255 -1.41 -12.12 13.63
CA ALA A 255 -1.10 -13.55 13.84
C ALA A 255 -1.11 -14.39 12.55
N GLY A 256 -1.57 -13.81 11.43
CA GLY A 256 -1.81 -14.55 10.20
C GLY A 256 -3.19 -15.23 10.20
N GLY A 257 -3.54 -15.92 9.15
CA GLY A 257 -4.87 -16.52 8.98
C GLY A 257 -4.85 -18.00 8.65
N ALA A 258 -5.97 -18.64 8.92
CA ALA A 258 -6.22 -20.05 8.60
C ALA A 258 -6.89 -20.24 7.23
N GLU A 259 -7.55 -19.22 6.73
CA GLU A 259 -8.29 -19.27 5.46
C GLU A 259 -8.16 -17.98 4.66
N ILE A 260 -8.30 -18.08 3.34
CA ILE A 260 -8.56 -16.95 2.46
C ILE A 260 -10.05 -16.94 2.13
N TRP A 261 -10.71 -15.83 2.43
CA TRP A 261 -12.11 -15.62 2.06
C TRP A 261 -12.20 -14.68 0.87
N ILE A 262 -13.00 -15.08 -0.12
CA ILE A 262 -13.15 -14.36 -1.38
C ILE A 262 -14.56 -13.79 -1.46
N PHE A 263 -14.65 -12.50 -1.78
CA PHE A 263 -15.91 -11.78 -1.85
C PHE A 263 -16.12 -11.17 -3.24
N ASP A 264 -17.36 -11.16 -3.66
CA ASP A 264 -17.88 -10.28 -4.71
C ASP A 264 -18.34 -8.98 -4.03
N PRO A 265 -17.63 -7.86 -4.21
CA PRO A 265 -17.93 -6.62 -3.50
C PRO A 265 -19.22 -5.95 -3.95
N ASP A 266 -19.69 -6.18 -5.19
CA ASP A 266 -20.93 -5.61 -5.71
C ASP A 266 -22.14 -6.22 -5.00
N SER A 267 -22.18 -7.54 -4.88
CA SER A 267 -23.22 -8.25 -4.14
C SER A 267 -22.97 -8.31 -2.63
N ARG A 268 -21.78 -7.93 -2.16
CA ARG A 268 -21.31 -8.04 -0.77
C ARG A 268 -21.40 -9.47 -0.23
N ARG A 269 -21.18 -10.46 -1.09
CA ARG A 269 -21.29 -11.87 -0.73
C ARG A 269 -19.94 -12.56 -0.80
N ARG A 270 -19.69 -13.41 0.21
CA ARG A 270 -18.58 -14.35 0.15
C ARG A 270 -18.90 -15.42 -0.89
N VAL A 271 -18.02 -15.57 -1.89
CA VAL A 271 -18.17 -16.51 -3.00
C VAL A 271 -17.35 -17.79 -2.78
N GLN A 272 -16.27 -17.72 -1.97
CA GLN A 272 -15.42 -18.87 -1.72
C GLN A 272 -14.66 -18.74 -0.40
N ARG A 273 -14.28 -19.88 0.19
CA ARG A 273 -13.31 -20.02 1.27
C ARG A 273 -12.25 -21.01 0.83
N ILE A 274 -10.99 -20.71 1.10
CA ILE A 274 -9.84 -21.57 0.82
C ILE A 274 -9.11 -21.79 2.13
N ALA A 275 -9.13 -23.01 2.65
CA ALA A 275 -8.33 -23.37 3.81
C ALA A 275 -6.83 -23.38 3.45
N LEU A 276 -6.03 -22.74 4.27
CA LEU A 276 -4.58 -22.79 4.14
C LEU A 276 -4.06 -24.05 4.82
N LYS A 277 -3.02 -24.63 4.24
CA LYS A 277 -2.29 -25.74 4.85
C LYS A 277 -1.21 -25.16 5.74
N GLU A 278 -1.10 -25.66 6.95
CA GLU A 278 0.05 -25.42 7.82
C GLU A 278 1.36 -25.92 7.20
#